data_3ee97cd9705059bff2b0aed844741fed
#
_entry.id   3ee97cd9705059bff2b0aed844741fed
#
_cell.length_a   1.000
_cell.length_b   1.000
_cell.length_c   1.000
_cell.angle_alpha   90.00
_cell.angle_beta   90.00
_cell.angle_gamma   90.00
#
_symmetry.space_group_name_H-M   'P 1'
#
loop_
_entity.id
_entity.type
_entity.pdbx_description
1 polymer ?
#
loop_
_entity_poly.entity_id
_entity_poly.type
_entity_poly.pdbx_seq_one_letter_code
_entity_poly.pdbx_strand_id
1 'polypeptide(L)'
;MSQALPLITRQGDRIAIVSGLRTPFARQATAFHGIPAVDLGKMVVGEMLARSEIPPEVIELLVFGQVVQMPEAPNIAREIVLGTGMNVHTDAYSVSRACATSFQAVANVAESLMAGTIRAGIAGGADSSSVLPIGVSKKLARILVDANKARTTGQKLKLFSRLRLRDLMPVPPAVAEYSTGLRMGDTAEQMAKTYGITREQQDALAHRSHQLAAKAWSEGKLADEVMTAYIPPYREPLAEDNNIRGTSTLADYAKLRPAFDRKHGTVTAANSTPLTDGAAAVILMTESRAKELGITPLGYLRSYAFTAIDVWQDMLLGPAWSTPLALERAGLTLADLTLIDMHEAFAAQTLANVQLLASERFARDVLGRAHATGEVDQSKFNVLGGSIAYGHPFAATGARMITQTLHELRRRGGGFGLVTACAAGGLGAAMVLEAE
;
A
#
# COMPACT_ATOMS: atom_id res chain seq x y z
N MET A 1 -3.65 22.98 -23.47
CA MET A 1 -4.38 22.02 -22.66
C MET A 1 -4.26 20.67 -23.35
N SER A 2 -3.54 19.72 -22.78
CA SER A 2 -3.52 18.34 -23.29
C SER A 2 -4.92 17.79 -23.12
N GLN A 3 -5.55 17.25 -24.18
CA GLN A 3 -6.80 16.53 -24.02
C GLN A 3 -6.56 15.37 -23.05
N ALA A 4 -7.36 15.30 -22.01
CA ALA A 4 -7.35 14.15 -21.12
C ALA A 4 -7.69 12.90 -21.93
N LEU A 5 -6.76 11.96 -22.00
CA LEU A 5 -6.98 10.68 -22.65
C LEU A 5 -7.15 9.64 -21.54
N PRO A 6 -8.32 9.01 -21.41
CA PRO A 6 -8.48 7.86 -20.54
C PRO A 6 -7.47 6.78 -20.96
N LEU A 7 -7.07 5.94 -20.00
CA LEU A 7 -6.21 4.80 -20.29
C LEU A 7 -6.99 3.79 -21.14
N ILE A 8 -6.60 3.70 -22.40
CA ILE A 8 -7.20 2.78 -23.36
C ILE A 8 -6.10 2.02 -24.10
N THR A 9 -6.38 0.79 -24.50
CA THR A 9 -5.49 -0.01 -25.34
C THR A 9 -5.40 0.57 -26.75
N ARG A 10 -4.45 0.09 -27.54
CA ARG A 10 -4.36 0.46 -28.97
C ARG A 10 -5.63 0.11 -29.78
N GLN A 11 -6.41 -0.86 -29.28
CA GLN A 11 -7.67 -1.30 -29.90
C GLN A 11 -8.90 -0.55 -29.40
N GLY A 12 -8.71 0.39 -28.43
CA GLY A 12 -9.78 1.20 -27.87
C GLY A 12 -10.44 0.61 -26.63
N ASP A 13 -9.93 -0.51 -26.09
CA ASP A 13 -10.46 -1.10 -24.86
C ASP A 13 -10.08 -0.30 -23.62
N ARG A 14 -10.99 -0.22 -22.66
CA ARG A 14 -10.70 0.24 -21.30
C ARG A 14 -9.89 -0.82 -20.56
N ILE A 15 -9.17 -0.41 -19.52
CA ILE A 15 -8.45 -1.30 -18.60
C ILE A 15 -9.41 -1.71 -17.48
N ALA A 16 -9.95 -2.92 -17.59
CA ALA A 16 -10.89 -3.46 -16.63
C ALA A 16 -10.18 -4.07 -15.41
N ILE A 17 -10.67 -3.78 -14.22
CA ILE A 17 -10.35 -4.48 -12.97
C ILE A 17 -11.52 -5.40 -12.69
N VAL A 18 -11.30 -6.72 -12.78
CA VAL A 18 -12.39 -7.71 -12.75
C VAL A 18 -12.55 -8.38 -11.40
N SER A 19 -11.49 -8.40 -10.59
CA SER A 19 -11.50 -8.96 -9.24
C SER A 19 -10.48 -8.26 -8.37
N GLY A 20 -10.73 -8.23 -7.08
CA GLY A 20 -9.78 -7.77 -6.07
C GLY A 20 -10.03 -8.50 -4.76
N LEU A 21 -8.95 -8.89 -4.08
CA LEU A 21 -9.02 -9.62 -2.83
C LEU A 21 -7.84 -9.27 -1.93
N ARG A 22 -8.03 -9.35 -0.63
CA ARG A 22 -6.96 -9.24 0.36
C ARG A 22 -7.10 -10.26 1.48
N THR A 23 -6.00 -10.57 2.12
CA THR A 23 -6.04 -11.19 3.44
C THR A 23 -6.61 -10.18 4.46
N PRO A 24 -7.13 -10.60 5.60
CA PRO A 24 -7.22 -9.70 6.74
C PRO A 24 -5.83 -9.11 7.02
N PHE A 25 -5.76 -7.86 7.50
CA PHE A 25 -4.51 -7.27 7.93
C PHE A 25 -4.31 -7.53 9.43
N ALA A 26 -3.21 -8.16 9.78
CA ALA A 26 -2.91 -8.52 11.15
C ALA A 26 -1.79 -7.64 11.70
N ARG A 27 -1.95 -7.15 12.93
CA ARG A 27 -0.88 -6.42 13.63
C ARG A 27 0.36 -7.28 13.75
N GLN A 28 1.52 -6.62 13.65
CA GLN A 28 2.83 -7.24 13.83
C GLN A 28 2.87 -8.14 15.05
N ALA A 29 3.48 -9.32 14.91
CA ALA A 29 3.65 -10.34 15.94
C ALA A 29 2.33 -10.87 16.54
N THR A 30 1.24 -10.87 15.77
CA THR A 30 -0.06 -11.46 16.15
C THR A 30 -0.40 -12.66 15.25
N ALA A 31 -1.58 -12.68 14.61
CA ALA A 31 -2.11 -13.85 13.90
C ALA A 31 -1.19 -14.37 12.78
N PHE A 32 -0.48 -13.50 12.05
CA PHE A 32 0.47 -13.92 11.01
C PHE A 32 1.92 -14.03 11.50
N HIS A 33 2.12 -14.16 12.81
CA HIS A 33 3.45 -14.38 13.35
C HIS A 33 4.09 -15.65 12.73
N GLY A 34 5.21 -15.48 12.07
CA GLY A 34 5.90 -16.57 11.37
C GLY A 34 5.44 -16.86 9.94
N ILE A 35 4.48 -16.13 9.40
CA ILE A 35 4.05 -16.26 8.00
C ILE A 35 4.81 -15.25 7.13
N PRO A 36 5.65 -15.69 6.19
CA PRO A 36 6.39 -14.78 5.32
C PRO A 36 5.48 -14.14 4.26
N ALA A 37 5.91 -12.98 3.73
CA ALA A 37 5.16 -12.24 2.72
C ALA A 37 4.80 -13.09 1.48
N VAL A 38 5.70 -13.98 1.05
CA VAL A 38 5.45 -14.87 -0.09
C VAL A 38 4.26 -15.80 0.14
N ASP A 39 4.08 -16.32 1.34
CA ASP A 39 2.97 -17.23 1.65
C ASP A 39 1.65 -16.46 1.79
N LEU A 40 1.67 -15.22 2.32
CA LEU A 40 0.52 -14.32 2.27
C LEU A 40 0.13 -13.99 0.83
N GLY A 41 1.11 -13.75 -0.05
CA GLY A 41 0.90 -13.55 -1.49
C GLY A 41 0.27 -14.78 -2.17
N LYS A 42 0.76 -15.98 -1.86
CA LYS A 42 0.18 -17.23 -2.37
C LYS A 42 -1.26 -17.43 -1.90
N MET A 43 -1.54 -17.14 -0.63
CA MET A 43 -2.91 -17.23 -0.10
C MET A 43 -3.87 -16.34 -0.88
N VAL A 44 -3.56 -15.05 -1.05
CA VAL A 44 -4.47 -14.10 -1.69
C VAL A 44 -4.64 -14.38 -3.17
N VAL A 45 -3.57 -14.71 -3.89
CA VAL A 45 -3.64 -14.98 -5.34
C VAL A 45 -4.37 -16.30 -5.60
N GLY A 46 -4.07 -17.34 -4.85
CA GLY A 46 -4.75 -18.64 -4.97
C GLY A 46 -6.26 -18.53 -4.70
N GLU A 47 -6.64 -17.86 -3.61
CA GLU A 47 -8.05 -17.65 -3.25
C GLU A 47 -8.76 -16.74 -4.26
N MET A 48 -8.10 -15.68 -4.74
CA MET A 48 -8.68 -14.77 -5.74
C MET A 48 -8.96 -15.48 -7.05
N LEU A 49 -8.06 -16.34 -7.52
CA LEU A 49 -8.29 -17.18 -8.72
C LEU A 49 -9.45 -18.15 -8.50
N ALA A 50 -9.52 -18.79 -7.35
CA ALA A 50 -10.60 -19.72 -7.03
C ALA A 50 -11.97 -19.03 -6.96
N ARG A 51 -12.06 -17.85 -6.32
CA ARG A 51 -13.32 -17.09 -6.22
C ARG A 51 -13.77 -16.47 -7.53
N SER A 52 -12.84 -16.02 -8.35
CA SER A 52 -13.15 -15.36 -9.61
C SER A 52 -13.55 -16.33 -10.71
N GLU A 53 -13.32 -17.63 -10.52
CA GLU A 53 -13.53 -18.69 -11.52
C GLU A 53 -12.77 -18.42 -12.85
N ILE A 54 -11.78 -17.52 -12.81
CA ILE A 54 -10.93 -17.23 -13.97
C ILE A 54 -9.90 -18.35 -14.11
N PRO A 55 -9.86 -19.05 -15.25
CA PRO A 55 -8.86 -20.09 -15.47
C PRO A 55 -7.45 -19.52 -15.31
N PRO A 56 -6.57 -20.15 -14.52
CA PRO A 56 -5.20 -19.65 -14.31
C PRO A 56 -4.40 -19.42 -15.59
N GLU A 57 -4.71 -20.17 -16.65
CA GLU A 57 -4.07 -20.07 -17.97
C GLU A 57 -4.38 -18.77 -18.70
N VAL A 58 -5.43 -18.05 -18.29
CA VAL A 58 -5.78 -16.73 -18.83
C VAL A 58 -4.79 -15.66 -18.40
N ILE A 59 -4.14 -15.87 -17.26
CA ILE A 59 -3.21 -14.88 -16.66
C ILE A 59 -1.83 -15.03 -17.31
N GLU A 60 -1.40 -13.99 -18.03
CA GLU A 60 -0.15 -13.96 -18.79
C GLU A 60 0.99 -13.28 -18.04
N LEU A 61 0.66 -12.40 -17.07
CA LEU A 61 1.63 -11.65 -16.28
C LEU A 61 1.19 -11.53 -14.82
N LEU A 62 2.14 -11.69 -13.90
CA LEU A 62 1.95 -11.36 -12.49
C LEU A 62 3.02 -10.35 -12.05
N VAL A 63 2.61 -9.13 -11.71
CA VAL A 63 3.47 -8.11 -11.09
C VAL A 63 3.11 -7.99 -9.62
N PHE A 64 4.06 -8.34 -8.75
CA PHE A 64 3.77 -8.40 -7.32
C PHE A 64 4.96 -7.88 -6.51
N GLY A 65 4.69 -7.03 -5.52
CA GLY A 65 5.75 -6.38 -4.79
C GLY A 65 5.84 -6.76 -3.32
N GLN A 66 6.99 -6.43 -2.75
CA GLN A 66 7.26 -6.43 -1.32
C GLN A 66 8.19 -5.25 -1.00
N VAL A 67 8.07 -4.70 0.19
CA VAL A 67 8.92 -3.61 0.70
C VAL A 67 9.97 -4.17 1.64
N VAL A 68 9.57 -5.02 2.58
CA VAL A 68 10.49 -5.79 3.43
C VAL A 68 10.96 -7.00 2.62
N GLN A 69 12.00 -6.79 1.82
CA GLN A 69 12.48 -7.82 0.90
C GLN A 69 13.07 -9.04 1.63
N MET A 70 12.62 -10.21 1.22
CA MET A 70 13.18 -11.49 1.67
C MET A 70 14.37 -11.88 0.79
N PRO A 71 15.58 -12.00 1.33
CA PRO A 71 16.75 -12.41 0.55
C PRO A 71 16.62 -13.79 -0.12
N GLU A 72 15.81 -14.68 0.48
CA GLU A 72 15.57 -16.04 0.00
C GLU A 72 14.60 -16.06 -1.20
N ALA A 73 13.73 -15.07 -1.33
CA ALA A 73 12.73 -14.96 -2.39
C ALA A 73 12.70 -13.53 -2.98
N PRO A 74 13.77 -13.07 -3.64
CA PRO A 74 13.87 -11.69 -4.13
C PRO A 74 12.84 -11.35 -5.20
N ASN A 75 12.39 -12.34 -5.97
CA ASN A 75 11.26 -12.21 -6.90
C ASN A 75 10.03 -12.92 -6.32
N ILE A 76 9.34 -12.25 -5.40
CA ILE A 76 8.13 -12.79 -4.76
C ILE A 76 7.04 -13.15 -5.79
N ALA A 77 6.92 -12.38 -6.88
CA ALA A 77 5.94 -12.65 -7.93
C ALA A 77 6.13 -14.04 -8.55
N ARG A 78 7.38 -14.39 -8.85
CA ARG A 78 7.66 -15.71 -9.43
C ARG A 78 7.36 -16.86 -8.47
N GLU A 79 7.67 -16.67 -7.19
CA GLU A 79 7.38 -17.67 -6.16
C GLU A 79 5.86 -17.87 -5.93
N ILE A 80 5.08 -16.79 -6.14
CA ILE A 80 3.62 -16.88 -6.10
C ILE A 80 3.09 -17.70 -7.28
N VAL A 81 3.56 -17.43 -8.51
CA VAL A 81 3.17 -18.23 -9.69
C VAL A 81 3.45 -19.71 -9.46
N LEU A 82 4.65 -20.04 -9.00
CA LEU A 82 5.06 -21.44 -8.78
C LEU A 82 4.29 -22.12 -7.64
N GLY A 83 3.75 -21.35 -6.70
CA GLY A 83 3.07 -21.86 -5.50
C GLY A 83 1.54 -21.83 -5.54
N THR A 84 0.90 -21.37 -6.62
CA THR A 84 -0.57 -21.18 -6.68
C THR A 84 -1.27 -21.98 -7.77
N GLY A 85 -0.58 -22.93 -8.41
CA GLY A 85 -1.15 -23.71 -9.52
C GLY A 85 -1.36 -22.92 -10.82
N MET A 86 -0.83 -21.71 -10.91
CA MET A 86 -0.79 -20.95 -12.16
C MET A 86 0.11 -21.64 -13.19
N ASN A 87 -0.06 -21.30 -14.47
CA ASN A 87 0.82 -21.80 -15.50
C ASN A 87 2.27 -21.41 -15.21
N VAL A 88 3.18 -22.37 -15.17
CA VAL A 88 4.61 -22.13 -14.91
C VAL A 88 5.27 -21.20 -15.95
N HIS A 89 4.65 -21.02 -17.11
CA HIS A 89 5.09 -20.10 -18.15
C HIS A 89 4.52 -18.68 -18.01
N THR A 90 3.64 -18.42 -17.02
CA THR A 90 3.21 -17.06 -16.71
C THR A 90 4.42 -16.22 -16.33
N ASP A 91 4.64 -15.11 -17.04
CA ASP A 91 5.72 -14.18 -16.71
C ASP A 91 5.47 -13.51 -15.36
N ALA A 92 6.53 -13.29 -14.59
CA ALA A 92 6.38 -12.73 -13.25
C ALA A 92 7.61 -11.99 -12.78
N TYR A 93 7.43 -10.77 -12.29
CA TYR A 93 8.51 -9.97 -11.71
C TYR A 93 8.04 -9.10 -10.54
N SER A 94 9.00 -8.75 -9.69
CA SER A 94 8.76 -7.95 -8.49
C SER A 94 9.05 -6.48 -8.72
N VAL A 95 8.26 -5.64 -8.05
CA VAL A 95 8.43 -4.19 -7.99
C VAL A 95 8.48 -3.71 -6.54
N SER A 96 9.10 -2.56 -6.31
CA SER A 96 9.07 -1.88 -5.02
C SER A 96 8.99 -0.36 -5.22
N ARG A 97 7.96 0.25 -4.62
CA ARG A 97 7.74 1.69 -4.52
C ARG A 97 7.27 2.04 -3.10
N ALA A 98 7.89 1.43 -2.10
CA ALA A 98 7.50 1.56 -0.69
C ALA A 98 5.95 1.42 -0.52
N CYS A 99 5.28 2.33 0.20
CA CYS A 99 3.83 2.26 0.44
C CYS A 99 2.97 2.28 -0.85
N ALA A 100 3.52 2.69 -1.99
CA ALA A 100 2.84 2.74 -3.28
C ALA A 100 3.16 1.54 -4.19
N THR A 101 3.70 0.46 -3.66
CA THR A 101 4.18 -0.69 -4.45
C THR A 101 3.08 -1.34 -5.28
N SER A 102 1.92 -1.66 -4.74
CA SER A 102 0.84 -2.26 -5.55
C SER A 102 0.18 -1.26 -6.50
N PHE A 103 0.24 0.04 -6.25
CA PHE A 103 -0.10 1.04 -7.28
C PHE A 103 0.82 0.90 -8.49
N GLN A 104 2.14 0.76 -8.26
CA GLN A 104 3.10 0.53 -9.34
C GLN A 104 2.84 -0.80 -10.06
N ALA A 105 2.54 -1.87 -9.33
CA ALA A 105 2.21 -3.15 -9.93
C ALA A 105 0.99 -3.04 -10.85
N VAL A 106 -0.06 -2.35 -10.41
CA VAL A 106 -1.28 -2.09 -11.22
C VAL A 106 -0.94 -1.29 -12.47
N ALA A 107 -0.13 -0.22 -12.36
CA ALA A 107 0.29 0.57 -13.50
C ALA A 107 1.08 -0.26 -14.52
N ASN A 108 2.01 -1.10 -14.07
CA ASN A 108 2.83 -1.93 -14.95
C ASN A 108 1.99 -2.97 -15.73
N VAL A 109 1.00 -3.60 -15.05
CA VAL A 109 0.07 -4.50 -15.74
C VAL A 109 -0.81 -3.72 -16.72
N ALA A 110 -1.33 -2.54 -16.33
CA ALA A 110 -2.11 -1.69 -17.21
C ALA A 110 -1.32 -1.23 -18.43
N GLU A 111 -0.06 -0.84 -18.28
CA GLU A 111 0.85 -0.47 -19.39
C GLU A 111 1.09 -1.63 -20.35
N SER A 112 1.23 -2.86 -19.83
CA SER A 112 1.38 -4.08 -20.64
C SER A 112 0.09 -4.38 -21.45
N LEU A 113 -1.09 -4.19 -20.83
CA LEU A 113 -2.39 -4.28 -21.51
C LEU A 113 -2.53 -3.22 -22.60
N MET A 114 -2.16 -1.98 -22.31
CA MET A 114 -2.20 -0.87 -23.27
C MET A 114 -1.26 -1.10 -24.46
N ALA A 115 -0.08 -1.67 -24.19
CA ALA A 115 0.89 -2.03 -25.23
C ALA A 115 0.44 -3.23 -26.07
N GLY A 116 -0.56 -4.00 -25.60
CA GLY A 116 -1.06 -5.21 -26.25
C GLY A 116 -0.11 -6.40 -26.13
N THR A 117 0.81 -6.38 -25.17
CA THR A 117 1.73 -7.50 -24.92
C THR A 117 1.08 -8.63 -24.10
N ILE A 118 0.04 -8.31 -23.37
CA ILE A 118 -0.80 -9.23 -22.60
C ILE A 118 -2.28 -8.83 -22.74
N ARG A 119 -3.19 -9.75 -22.42
CA ARG A 119 -4.64 -9.51 -22.37
C ARG A 119 -5.21 -9.60 -20.97
N ALA A 120 -4.50 -10.25 -20.04
CA ALA A 120 -4.86 -10.35 -18.64
C ALA A 120 -3.63 -10.49 -17.74
N GLY A 121 -3.66 -9.89 -16.56
CA GLY A 121 -2.58 -9.96 -15.58
C GLY A 121 -3.06 -9.73 -14.15
N ILE A 122 -2.23 -10.13 -13.20
CA ILE A 122 -2.44 -9.90 -11.77
C ILE A 122 -1.44 -8.86 -11.28
N ALA A 123 -1.92 -7.92 -10.47
CA ALA A 123 -1.10 -6.93 -9.77
C ALA A 123 -1.36 -7.00 -8.27
N GLY A 124 -0.33 -6.88 -7.46
CA GLY A 124 -0.52 -6.90 -6.01
C GLY A 124 0.74 -6.61 -5.20
N GLY A 125 0.64 -6.90 -3.93
CA GLY A 125 1.75 -6.79 -3.00
C GLY A 125 1.46 -7.48 -1.67
N ALA A 126 2.52 -7.88 -0.99
CA ALA A 126 2.48 -8.44 0.35
C ALA A 126 3.68 -7.98 1.17
N ASP A 127 3.46 -7.80 2.45
CA ASP A 127 4.54 -7.62 3.42
C ASP A 127 4.24 -8.35 4.71
N SER A 128 5.31 -8.82 5.37
CA SER A 128 5.28 -9.33 6.72
C SER A 128 6.24 -8.50 7.57
N SER A 129 5.66 -7.72 8.47
CA SER A 129 6.40 -6.99 9.51
C SER A 129 6.81 -7.91 10.67
N SER A 130 6.25 -9.12 10.71
CA SER A 130 6.52 -10.15 11.73
C SER A 130 7.70 -11.05 11.36
N VAL A 131 7.91 -11.28 10.05
CA VAL A 131 9.03 -12.09 9.53
C VAL A 131 10.03 -11.16 8.86
N LEU A 132 10.94 -10.62 9.67
CA LEU A 132 11.94 -9.67 9.19
C LEU A 132 13.24 -10.39 8.79
N PRO A 133 13.90 -9.98 7.70
CA PRO A 133 15.23 -10.47 7.35
C PRO A 133 16.27 -9.87 8.32
N ILE A 134 16.52 -10.55 9.41
CA ILE A 134 17.48 -10.11 10.42
C ILE A 134 18.91 -10.32 9.90
N GLY A 135 19.60 -9.25 9.67
CA GLY A 135 20.98 -9.25 9.23
C GLY A 135 21.98 -9.31 10.37
N VAL A 136 23.26 -9.34 10.01
CA VAL A 136 24.41 -9.26 10.93
C VAL A 136 25.15 -7.95 10.72
N SER A 137 25.94 -7.53 11.71
CA SER A 137 26.77 -6.33 11.58
C SER A 137 27.72 -6.44 10.38
N LYS A 138 28.03 -5.31 9.72
CA LYS A 138 28.96 -5.26 8.57
C LYS A 138 30.32 -5.91 8.90
N LYS A 139 30.77 -5.79 10.17
CA LYS A 139 32.01 -6.39 10.64
C LYS A 139 31.92 -7.90 10.76
N LEU A 140 30.82 -8.42 11.31
CA LEU A 140 30.58 -9.87 11.39
C LEU A 140 30.44 -10.46 10.00
N ALA A 141 29.66 -9.83 9.11
CA ALA A 141 29.49 -10.26 7.72
C ALA A 141 30.86 -10.41 7.01
N ARG A 142 31.72 -9.39 7.15
CA ARG A 142 33.10 -9.43 6.55
C ARG A 142 33.92 -10.58 7.11
N ILE A 143 33.89 -10.80 8.43
CA ILE A 143 34.63 -11.89 9.08
C ILE A 143 34.10 -13.25 8.62
N LEU A 144 32.81 -13.43 8.46
CA LEU A 144 32.22 -14.68 7.95
C LEU A 144 32.68 -14.97 6.51
N VAL A 145 32.68 -13.96 5.65
CA VAL A 145 33.17 -14.10 4.27
C VAL A 145 34.68 -14.44 4.25
N ASP A 146 35.49 -13.77 5.07
CA ASP A 146 36.93 -14.03 5.16
C ASP A 146 37.24 -15.41 5.77
N ALA A 147 36.43 -15.85 6.74
CA ALA A 147 36.54 -17.16 7.36
C ALA A 147 36.23 -18.30 6.38
N ASN A 148 35.32 -18.10 5.40
CA ASN A 148 35.09 -19.06 4.34
C ASN A 148 36.31 -19.27 3.42
N LYS A 149 37.14 -18.26 3.27
CA LYS A 149 38.41 -18.32 2.48
C LYS A 149 39.56 -18.89 3.29
N ALA A 150 39.50 -18.89 4.61
CA ALA A 150 40.57 -19.36 5.50
C ALA A 150 40.72 -20.88 5.44
N ARG A 151 41.96 -21.34 5.16
CA ARG A 151 42.26 -22.76 4.98
C ARG A 151 42.52 -23.54 6.28
N THR A 152 42.87 -22.85 7.37
CA THR A 152 43.18 -23.47 8.66
C THR A 152 42.29 -22.97 9.79
N THR A 153 42.08 -23.84 10.79
CA THR A 153 41.32 -23.49 12.00
C THR A 153 41.93 -22.30 12.74
N GLY A 154 43.27 -22.21 12.79
CA GLY A 154 43.97 -21.10 13.42
C GLY A 154 43.73 -19.77 12.73
N GLN A 155 43.66 -19.74 11.39
CA GLN A 155 43.26 -18.54 10.64
C GLN A 155 41.84 -18.12 10.96
N LYS A 156 40.88 -19.06 11.00
CA LYS A 156 39.50 -18.80 11.37
C LYS A 156 39.40 -18.21 12.78
N LEU A 157 40.06 -18.84 13.74
CA LEU A 157 40.07 -18.38 15.15
C LEU A 157 40.60 -16.94 15.27
N LYS A 158 41.68 -16.60 14.55
CA LYS A 158 42.26 -15.26 14.51
C LYS A 158 41.30 -14.23 13.91
N LEU A 159 40.43 -14.59 12.97
CA LEU A 159 39.41 -13.71 12.41
C LEU A 159 38.29 -13.45 13.46
N PHE A 160 37.78 -14.50 14.07
CA PHE A 160 36.72 -14.38 15.08
C PHE A 160 37.18 -13.67 16.37
N SER A 161 38.46 -13.77 16.76
CA SER A 161 39.01 -13.06 17.93
C SER A 161 38.93 -11.52 17.80
N ARG A 162 38.68 -11.00 16.57
CA ARG A 162 38.50 -9.56 16.31
C ARG A 162 37.11 -9.06 16.62
N LEU A 163 36.13 -9.96 16.87
CA LEU A 163 34.77 -9.61 17.18
C LEU A 163 34.65 -9.14 18.63
N ARG A 164 33.78 -8.15 18.83
CA ARG A 164 33.31 -7.73 20.15
C ARG A 164 31.85 -8.19 20.30
N LEU A 165 31.35 -8.35 21.51
CA LEU A 165 29.95 -8.75 21.76
C LEU A 165 28.94 -7.88 21.01
N ARG A 166 29.16 -6.59 20.92
CA ARG A 166 28.32 -5.67 20.17
C ARG A 166 28.24 -5.98 18.65
N ASP A 167 29.29 -6.62 18.08
CA ASP A 167 29.33 -6.96 16.66
C ASP A 167 28.44 -8.19 16.35
N LEU A 168 28.01 -8.92 17.38
CA LEU A 168 27.12 -10.07 17.28
C LEU A 168 25.64 -9.69 17.39
N MET A 169 25.35 -8.43 17.73
CA MET A 169 23.94 -7.97 17.82
C MET A 169 23.25 -8.08 16.46
N PRO A 170 22.01 -8.60 16.42
CA PRO A 170 21.23 -8.67 15.19
C PRO A 170 20.94 -7.26 14.67
N VAL A 171 20.93 -7.12 13.35
CA VAL A 171 20.65 -5.86 12.67
C VAL A 171 19.32 -5.98 11.95
N PRO A 172 18.24 -5.39 12.47
CA PRO A 172 16.96 -5.38 11.78
C PRO A 172 17.02 -4.48 10.52
N PRO A 173 16.11 -4.64 9.56
CA PRO A 173 15.97 -3.72 8.45
C PRO A 173 15.80 -2.27 8.93
N ALA A 174 16.36 -1.32 8.18
CA ALA A 174 16.25 0.09 8.51
C ALA A 174 14.80 0.57 8.34
N VAL A 175 14.29 1.25 9.37
CA VAL A 175 12.96 1.90 9.34
C VAL A 175 13.06 3.37 8.91
N ALA A 176 14.28 3.93 8.97
CA ALA A 176 14.55 5.30 8.56
C ALA A 176 14.88 5.40 7.08
N GLU A 177 14.53 6.53 6.47
CA GLU A 177 14.94 6.89 5.12
C GLU A 177 16.47 6.92 5.02
N TYR A 178 17.01 6.26 4.00
CA TYR A 178 18.47 6.12 3.85
C TYR A 178 19.17 7.46 3.68
N SER A 179 18.58 8.37 2.89
CA SER A 179 19.19 9.67 2.55
C SER A 179 19.18 10.66 3.71
N THR A 180 18.06 10.71 4.46
CA THR A 180 17.85 11.71 5.51
C THR A 180 18.15 11.19 6.91
N GLY A 181 18.09 9.87 7.10
CA GLY A 181 18.13 9.23 8.42
C GLY A 181 16.85 9.43 9.26
N LEU A 182 15.83 10.13 8.74
CA LEU A 182 14.58 10.36 9.43
C LEU A 182 13.63 9.17 9.28
N ARG A 183 12.92 8.84 10.34
CA ARG A 183 11.79 7.90 10.27
C ARG A 183 10.58 8.62 9.69
N MET A 184 9.66 7.87 9.08
CA MET A 184 8.43 8.44 8.51
C MET A 184 7.64 9.25 9.56
N GLY A 185 7.59 8.79 10.80
CA GLY A 185 6.93 9.53 11.88
C GLY A 185 7.65 10.80 12.33
N ASP A 186 8.97 10.89 12.19
CA ASP A 186 9.70 12.14 12.43
C ASP A 186 9.30 13.19 11.38
N THR A 187 9.15 12.77 10.12
CA THR A 187 8.64 13.62 9.03
C THR A 187 7.18 14.02 9.26
N ALA A 188 6.32 13.09 9.67
CA ALA A 188 4.92 13.41 9.99
C ALA A 188 4.81 14.45 11.13
N GLU A 189 5.69 14.38 12.12
CA GLU A 189 5.77 15.35 13.21
C GLU A 189 6.23 16.73 12.70
N GLN A 190 7.22 16.77 11.79
CA GLN A 190 7.63 18.01 11.12
C GLN A 190 6.47 18.62 10.32
N MET A 191 5.75 17.79 9.56
CA MET A 191 4.57 18.23 8.79
C MET A 191 3.47 18.79 9.70
N ALA A 192 3.18 18.13 10.83
CA ALA A 192 2.22 18.65 11.80
C ALA A 192 2.56 20.08 12.25
N LYS A 193 3.84 20.34 12.55
CA LYS A 193 4.34 21.66 12.95
C LYS A 193 4.29 22.66 11.80
N THR A 194 4.75 22.27 10.60
CA THR A 194 4.82 23.15 9.42
C THR A 194 3.44 23.61 8.96
N TYR A 195 2.46 22.70 8.98
CA TYR A 195 1.10 22.97 8.48
C TYR A 195 0.09 23.31 9.60
N GLY A 196 0.55 23.40 10.85
CA GLY A 196 -0.30 23.76 11.99
C GLY A 196 -1.37 22.72 12.32
N ILE A 197 -1.10 21.44 12.05
CA ILE A 197 -2.05 20.37 12.35
C ILE A 197 -1.97 20.01 13.83
N THR A 198 -3.07 20.24 14.56
CA THR A 198 -3.09 20.03 16.00
C THR A 198 -3.22 18.56 16.38
N ARG A 199 -2.95 18.25 17.64
CA ARG A 199 -3.12 16.91 18.21
C ARG A 199 -4.58 16.47 18.15
N GLU A 200 -5.50 17.35 18.46
CA GLU A 200 -6.94 17.10 18.49
C GLU A 200 -7.47 16.76 17.10
N GLN A 201 -7.00 17.45 16.07
CA GLN A 201 -7.35 17.16 14.67
C GLN A 201 -6.86 15.76 14.26
N GLN A 202 -5.64 15.42 14.63
CA GLN A 202 -5.06 14.10 14.33
C GLN A 202 -5.83 12.98 15.04
N ASP A 203 -6.11 13.14 16.33
CA ASP A 203 -6.85 12.15 17.10
C ASP A 203 -8.30 12.01 16.62
N ALA A 204 -8.95 13.10 16.20
CA ALA A 204 -10.29 13.07 15.61
C ALA A 204 -10.34 12.30 14.29
N LEU A 205 -9.36 12.50 13.39
CA LEU A 205 -9.25 11.73 12.15
C LEU A 205 -9.06 10.24 12.44
N ALA A 206 -8.14 9.91 13.35
CA ALA A 206 -7.85 8.53 13.72
C ALA A 206 -9.06 7.83 14.35
N HIS A 207 -9.75 8.50 15.26
CA HIS A 207 -10.99 8.01 15.85
C HIS A 207 -12.05 7.75 14.79
N ARG A 208 -12.28 8.73 13.87
CA ARG A 208 -13.20 8.58 12.75
C ARG A 208 -12.86 7.37 11.87
N SER A 209 -11.57 7.18 11.55
CA SER A 209 -11.11 6.03 10.76
C SER A 209 -11.50 4.71 11.41
N HIS A 210 -11.26 4.54 12.70
CA HIS A 210 -11.63 3.33 13.45
C HIS A 210 -13.15 3.13 13.55
N GLN A 211 -13.94 4.19 13.75
CA GLN A 211 -15.40 4.09 13.82
C GLN A 211 -15.99 3.66 12.47
N LEU A 212 -15.52 4.25 11.37
CA LEU A 212 -15.98 3.91 10.03
C LEU A 212 -15.57 2.48 9.62
N ALA A 213 -14.35 2.05 9.97
CA ALA A 213 -13.90 0.69 9.71
C ALA A 213 -14.72 -0.35 10.50
N ALA A 214 -14.99 -0.10 11.77
CA ALA A 214 -15.83 -0.97 12.60
C ALA A 214 -17.27 -1.06 12.06
N LYS A 215 -17.83 0.08 11.61
CA LYS A 215 -19.13 0.13 10.97
C LYS A 215 -19.15 -0.66 9.65
N ALA A 216 -18.13 -0.50 8.81
CA ALA A 216 -18.02 -1.23 7.55
C ALA A 216 -18.00 -2.76 7.76
N TRP A 217 -17.29 -3.25 8.78
CA TRP A 217 -17.33 -4.66 9.17
C TRP A 217 -18.70 -5.09 9.67
N SER A 218 -19.30 -4.35 10.60
CA SER A 218 -20.62 -4.70 11.16
C SER A 218 -21.75 -4.70 10.12
N GLU A 219 -21.61 -3.90 9.06
CA GLU A 219 -22.55 -3.84 7.93
C GLU A 219 -22.22 -4.86 6.82
N GLY A 220 -21.20 -5.70 6.98
CA GLY A 220 -20.79 -6.72 6.02
C GLY A 220 -20.18 -6.17 4.71
N LYS A 221 -19.83 -4.89 4.67
CA LYS A 221 -19.32 -4.22 3.45
C LYS A 221 -17.98 -4.73 2.97
N LEU A 222 -17.22 -5.40 3.83
CA LEU A 222 -15.87 -5.89 3.52
C LEU A 222 -15.84 -7.38 3.16
N ALA A 223 -16.98 -8.08 3.20
CA ALA A 223 -17.07 -9.53 3.00
C ALA A 223 -16.58 -9.98 1.62
N ASP A 224 -16.83 -9.17 0.59
CA ASP A 224 -16.46 -9.51 -0.80
C ASP A 224 -14.97 -9.26 -1.09
N GLU A 225 -14.31 -8.40 -0.30
CA GLU A 225 -12.92 -8.00 -0.53
C GLU A 225 -11.92 -8.65 0.43
N VAL A 226 -12.38 -9.24 1.54
CA VAL A 226 -11.52 -9.87 2.56
C VAL A 226 -11.77 -11.36 2.60
N MET A 227 -10.71 -12.14 2.42
CA MET A 227 -10.76 -13.58 2.57
C MET A 227 -10.62 -14.01 4.04
N THR A 228 -11.13 -15.16 4.38
CA THR A 228 -10.75 -15.83 5.63
C THR A 228 -9.39 -16.50 5.44
N ALA A 229 -8.42 -16.13 6.26
CA ALA A 229 -7.08 -16.72 6.20
C ALA A 229 -6.98 -17.92 7.17
N TYR A 230 -6.60 -19.06 6.63
CA TYR A 230 -6.34 -20.27 7.40
C TYR A 230 -4.83 -20.40 7.63
N ILE A 231 -4.42 -20.30 8.89
CA ILE A 231 -3.01 -20.22 9.29
C ILE A 231 -2.59 -21.53 9.96
N PRO A 232 -1.45 -22.14 9.58
CA PRO A 232 -0.94 -23.29 10.30
C PRO A 232 -0.75 -22.98 11.81
N PRO A 233 -1.08 -23.88 12.72
CA PRO A 233 -1.57 -25.25 12.56
C PRO A 233 -3.09 -25.40 12.34
N TYR A 234 -3.74 -24.41 11.71
CA TYR A 234 -5.16 -24.42 11.27
C TYR A 234 -6.19 -24.55 12.42
N ARG A 235 -5.86 -24.02 13.59
CA ARG A 235 -6.77 -24.09 14.75
C ARG A 235 -7.82 -22.99 14.73
N GLU A 236 -7.39 -21.76 14.41
CA GLU A 236 -8.26 -20.58 14.39
C GLU A 236 -8.03 -19.80 13.10
N PRO A 237 -9.05 -19.64 12.26
CA PRO A 237 -8.96 -18.80 11.07
C PRO A 237 -8.98 -17.32 11.47
N LEU A 238 -8.32 -16.47 10.69
CA LEU A 238 -8.44 -15.03 10.78
C LEU A 238 -9.39 -14.55 9.67
N ALA A 239 -10.56 -14.05 10.07
CA ALA A 239 -11.58 -13.56 9.11
C ALA A 239 -11.65 -12.04 9.02
N GLU A 240 -11.14 -11.32 10.01
CA GLU A 240 -11.25 -9.87 10.12
C GLU A 240 -9.91 -9.21 10.44
N ASP A 241 -9.78 -7.93 10.09
CA ASP A 241 -8.63 -7.11 10.49
C ASP A 241 -8.57 -6.97 12.01
N ASN A 242 -7.43 -7.27 12.63
CA ASN A 242 -7.33 -7.33 14.08
C ASN A 242 -6.82 -6.04 14.74
N ASN A 243 -6.77 -4.94 14.01
CA ASN A 243 -6.32 -3.65 14.56
C ASN A 243 -7.47 -2.68 14.87
N ILE A 244 -8.67 -2.92 14.34
CA ILE A 244 -9.79 -1.99 14.46
C ILE A 244 -10.25 -1.83 15.91
N ARG A 245 -10.44 -0.58 16.35
CA ARG A 245 -10.81 -0.20 17.72
C ARG A 245 -12.11 0.59 17.73
N GLY A 246 -13.19 -0.04 17.30
CA GLY A 246 -14.52 0.57 17.17
C GLY A 246 -15.13 1.07 18.48
N THR A 247 -14.64 0.62 19.63
CA THR A 247 -15.11 1.04 20.95
C THR A 247 -14.26 2.13 21.60
N SER A 248 -13.18 2.59 20.93
CA SER A 248 -12.30 3.66 21.46
C SER A 248 -13.03 5.01 21.52
N THR A 249 -12.63 5.84 22.48
CA THR A 249 -13.13 7.21 22.65
C THR A 249 -12.02 8.23 22.42
N LEU A 250 -12.33 9.48 22.08
CA LEU A 250 -11.33 10.54 21.95
C LEU A 250 -10.49 10.74 23.23
N ALA A 251 -11.09 10.49 24.41
CA ALA A 251 -10.38 10.53 25.69
C ALA A 251 -9.28 9.46 25.79
N ASP A 252 -9.39 8.33 25.10
CA ASP A 252 -8.35 7.30 25.08
C ASP A 252 -7.17 7.71 24.23
N TYR A 253 -7.41 8.42 23.12
CA TYR A 253 -6.34 8.99 22.29
C TYR A 253 -5.57 10.08 23.06
N ALA A 254 -6.27 10.98 23.73
CA ALA A 254 -5.66 12.08 24.46
C ALA A 254 -4.66 11.64 25.56
N LYS A 255 -4.83 10.43 26.13
CA LYS A 255 -3.92 9.85 27.14
C LYS A 255 -2.58 9.41 26.56
N LEU A 256 -2.45 9.24 25.25
CA LEU A 256 -1.25 8.67 24.64
C LEU A 256 -0.14 9.71 24.53
N ARG A 257 1.07 9.27 24.82
CA ARG A 257 2.26 10.12 24.70
C ARG A 257 2.72 10.19 23.25
N PRO A 258 3.31 11.34 22.82
CA PRO A 258 3.96 11.45 21.51
C PRO A 258 5.02 10.36 21.31
N ALA A 259 5.07 9.79 20.11
CA ALA A 259 5.96 8.68 19.78
C ALA A 259 7.32 9.12 19.22
N PHE A 260 7.38 10.24 18.52
CA PHE A 260 8.57 10.70 17.80
C PHE A 260 9.24 11.91 18.49
N ASP A 261 8.55 13.00 18.71
CA ASP A 261 9.01 14.09 19.56
C ASP A 261 8.34 14.00 20.95
N ARG A 262 9.04 13.44 21.92
CA ARG A 262 8.45 13.17 23.25
C ARG A 262 8.08 14.41 24.06
N LYS A 263 8.66 15.57 23.73
CA LYS A 263 8.44 16.81 24.51
C LYS A 263 7.37 17.70 23.89
N HIS A 264 7.40 17.84 22.58
CA HIS A 264 6.61 18.83 21.85
C HIS A 264 5.84 18.23 20.67
N GLY A 265 5.81 16.90 20.57
CA GLY A 265 5.17 16.20 19.49
C GLY A 265 3.67 16.00 19.68
N THR A 266 3.03 15.71 18.56
CA THR A 266 1.59 15.48 18.45
C THR A 266 1.26 14.12 17.84
N VAL A 267 2.23 13.51 17.14
CA VAL A 267 2.08 12.19 16.50
C VAL A 267 2.23 11.09 17.54
N THR A 268 1.23 10.22 17.64
CA THR A 268 1.17 9.11 18.59
C THR A 268 0.99 7.77 17.90
N ALA A 269 1.08 6.69 18.65
CA ALA A 269 0.78 5.35 18.11
C ALA A 269 -0.68 5.17 17.68
N ALA A 270 -1.63 5.98 18.19
CA ALA A 270 -3.04 5.85 17.84
C ALA A 270 -3.45 6.73 16.64
N ASN A 271 -2.71 7.80 16.33
CA ASN A 271 -2.95 8.64 15.15
C ASN A 271 -1.95 8.35 14.02
N SER A 272 -1.34 7.17 14.07
CA SER A 272 -0.44 6.59 13.08
C SER A 272 -0.92 5.20 12.69
N THR A 273 -0.69 4.79 11.45
CA THR A 273 -0.96 3.41 11.05
C THR A 273 -0.01 2.44 11.74
N PRO A 274 -0.48 1.29 12.23
CA PRO A 274 0.40 0.26 12.79
C PRO A 274 1.12 -0.51 11.68
N LEU A 275 2.27 -1.09 12.00
CA LEU A 275 2.89 -2.12 11.19
C LEU A 275 2.00 -3.38 11.22
N THR A 276 1.69 -3.90 10.05
CA THR A 276 0.85 -5.07 9.89
C THR A 276 1.42 -6.03 8.85
N ASP A 277 0.92 -7.25 8.89
CA ASP A 277 1.18 -8.30 7.92
C ASP A 277 -0.05 -8.46 7.04
N GLY A 278 0.14 -8.68 5.75
CA GLY A 278 -0.98 -8.88 4.83
C GLY A 278 -0.58 -8.86 3.37
N ALA A 279 -1.52 -9.27 2.53
CA ALA A 279 -1.41 -9.28 1.08
C ALA A 279 -2.70 -8.80 0.44
N ALA A 280 -2.58 -8.17 -0.73
CA ALA A 280 -3.71 -7.78 -1.56
C ALA A 280 -3.35 -7.87 -3.04
N ALA A 281 -4.32 -8.27 -3.87
CA ALA A 281 -4.15 -8.42 -5.30
C ALA A 281 -5.41 -8.00 -6.06
N VAL A 282 -5.22 -7.62 -7.32
CA VAL A 282 -6.30 -7.34 -8.28
C VAL A 282 -5.98 -8.03 -9.60
N ILE A 283 -7.03 -8.44 -10.32
CA ILE A 283 -6.92 -8.97 -11.68
C ILE A 283 -7.34 -7.87 -12.64
N LEU A 284 -6.45 -7.57 -13.60
CA LEU A 284 -6.70 -6.63 -14.68
C LEU A 284 -6.75 -7.35 -16.01
N MET A 285 -7.62 -6.90 -16.89
CA MET A 285 -7.65 -7.35 -18.29
C MET A 285 -8.20 -6.27 -19.22
N THR A 286 -8.10 -6.49 -20.54
CA THR A 286 -8.80 -5.62 -21.48
C THR A 286 -10.32 -5.83 -21.34
N GLU A 287 -11.10 -4.77 -21.56
CA GLU A 287 -12.57 -4.86 -21.49
C GLU A 287 -13.14 -5.92 -22.45
N SER A 288 -12.58 -6.01 -23.65
CA SER A 288 -12.96 -7.05 -24.62
C SER A 288 -12.67 -8.46 -24.09
N ARG A 289 -11.55 -8.66 -23.38
CA ARG A 289 -11.22 -9.95 -22.79
C ARG A 289 -12.18 -10.33 -21.67
N ALA A 290 -12.56 -9.38 -20.81
CA ALA A 290 -13.58 -9.61 -19.78
C ALA A 290 -14.90 -10.05 -20.42
N LYS A 291 -15.32 -9.37 -21.49
CA LYS A 291 -16.54 -9.69 -22.23
C LYS A 291 -16.48 -11.08 -22.89
N GLU A 292 -15.35 -11.45 -23.52
CA GLU A 292 -15.13 -12.80 -24.08
C GLU A 292 -15.29 -13.91 -23.04
N LEU A 293 -14.86 -13.65 -21.80
CA LEU A 293 -14.95 -14.59 -20.69
C LEU A 293 -16.29 -14.53 -19.94
N GLY A 294 -17.20 -13.64 -20.34
CA GLY A 294 -18.48 -13.45 -19.63
C GLY A 294 -18.34 -12.82 -18.25
N ILE A 295 -17.22 -12.13 -17.98
CA ILE A 295 -16.92 -11.54 -16.68
C ILE A 295 -17.39 -10.07 -16.68
N THR A 296 -18.16 -9.70 -15.67
CA THR A 296 -18.52 -8.30 -15.43
C THR A 296 -17.40 -7.62 -14.63
N PRO A 297 -16.77 -6.56 -15.18
CA PRO A 297 -15.73 -5.83 -14.45
C PRO A 297 -16.23 -5.26 -13.12
N LEU A 298 -15.40 -5.31 -12.10
CA LEU A 298 -15.63 -4.59 -10.85
C LEU A 298 -15.58 -3.07 -11.10
N GLY A 299 -14.74 -2.66 -12.01
CA GLY A 299 -14.61 -1.30 -12.52
C GLY A 299 -13.42 -1.15 -13.46
N TYR A 300 -12.96 0.07 -13.65
CA TYR A 300 -11.94 0.42 -14.63
C TYR A 300 -10.88 1.34 -14.03
N LEU A 301 -9.65 1.19 -14.47
CA LEU A 301 -8.59 2.16 -14.22
C LEU A 301 -8.66 3.27 -15.27
N ARG A 302 -9.06 4.48 -14.85
CA ARG A 302 -9.23 5.63 -15.76
C ARG A 302 -7.96 6.43 -15.97
N SER A 303 -7.20 6.66 -14.91
CA SER A 303 -5.90 7.33 -14.98
C SER A 303 -5.03 6.99 -13.79
N TYR A 304 -3.74 7.29 -13.90
CA TYR A 304 -2.82 7.26 -12.75
C TYR A 304 -1.75 8.34 -12.88
N ALA A 305 -1.15 8.69 -11.75
CA ALA A 305 0.01 9.56 -11.69
C ALA A 305 0.96 9.14 -10.56
N PHE A 306 2.25 9.19 -10.87
CA PHE A 306 3.32 9.05 -9.87
C PHE A 306 4.11 10.35 -9.82
N THR A 307 4.55 10.72 -8.63
CA THR A 307 5.36 11.91 -8.38
C THR A 307 6.53 11.60 -7.47
N ALA A 308 7.56 12.42 -7.56
CA ALA A 308 8.69 12.44 -6.63
C ALA A 308 8.89 13.89 -6.14
N ILE A 309 9.14 14.04 -4.86
CA ILE A 309 9.28 15.31 -4.19
C ILE A 309 10.55 15.32 -3.31
N ASP A 310 10.95 16.49 -2.85
CA ASP A 310 12.13 16.63 -2.02
C ASP A 310 11.97 15.93 -0.66
N VAL A 311 12.75 14.88 -0.44
CA VAL A 311 12.73 14.08 0.80
C VAL A 311 13.18 14.86 2.04
N TRP A 312 13.91 15.97 1.85
CA TRP A 312 14.45 16.78 2.94
C TRP A 312 13.44 17.73 3.55
N GLN A 313 12.37 18.07 2.80
CA GLN A 313 11.36 19.04 3.24
C GLN A 313 10.05 18.36 3.60
N ASP A 314 9.37 17.77 2.61
CA ASP A 314 7.97 17.36 2.74
C ASP A 314 7.73 15.94 2.21
N MET A 315 8.54 14.97 2.65
CA MET A 315 8.60 13.61 2.11
C MET A 315 7.22 12.92 1.96
N LEU A 316 6.23 13.26 2.79
CA LEU A 316 4.91 12.60 2.78
C LEU A 316 3.81 13.43 2.10
N LEU A 317 4.15 14.45 1.31
CA LEU A 317 3.20 15.24 0.52
C LEU A 317 2.85 14.65 -0.86
N GLY A 318 3.23 13.41 -1.12
CA GLY A 318 2.95 12.73 -2.39
C GLY A 318 1.51 12.88 -2.90
N PRO A 319 0.46 12.70 -2.07
CA PRO A 319 -0.93 12.88 -2.49
C PRO A 319 -1.25 14.27 -3.02
N ALA A 320 -0.74 15.34 -2.40
CA ALA A 320 -0.99 16.71 -2.85
C ALA A 320 -0.36 17.01 -4.23
N TRP A 321 0.69 16.26 -4.61
CA TRP A 321 1.33 16.37 -5.92
C TRP A 321 0.72 15.43 -6.97
N SER A 322 0.41 14.19 -6.60
CA SER A 322 -0.05 13.16 -7.55
C SER A 322 -1.54 13.30 -7.89
N THR A 323 -2.38 13.72 -6.94
CA THR A 323 -3.82 13.87 -7.13
C THR A 323 -4.18 14.80 -8.28
N PRO A 324 -3.68 16.07 -8.33
CA PRO A 324 -4.04 16.98 -9.41
C PRO A 324 -3.62 16.47 -10.78
N LEU A 325 -2.51 15.73 -10.88
CA LEU A 325 -2.05 15.13 -12.13
C LEU A 325 -2.95 13.97 -12.59
N ALA A 326 -3.37 13.11 -11.66
CA ALA A 326 -4.26 12.00 -11.97
C ALA A 326 -5.64 12.50 -12.41
N LEU A 327 -6.19 13.51 -11.73
CA LEU A 327 -7.45 14.15 -12.09
C LEU A 327 -7.38 14.81 -13.47
N GLU A 328 -6.32 15.57 -13.76
CA GLU A 328 -6.10 16.18 -15.06
C GLU A 328 -6.06 15.14 -16.18
N ARG A 329 -5.35 14.04 -15.99
CA ARG A 329 -5.29 12.92 -16.94
C ARG A 329 -6.65 12.25 -17.15
N ALA A 330 -7.46 12.18 -16.11
CA ALA A 330 -8.82 11.65 -16.19
C ALA A 330 -9.82 12.62 -16.82
N GLY A 331 -9.49 13.93 -16.94
CA GLY A 331 -10.40 14.98 -17.34
C GLY A 331 -11.45 15.30 -16.28
N LEU A 332 -11.10 15.16 -15.01
CA LEU A 332 -12.01 15.30 -13.86
C LEU A 332 -11.48 16.30 -12.84
N THR A 333 -12.36 16.75 -11.97
CA THR A 333 -12.11 17.56 -10.79
C THR A 333 -12.46 16.78 -9.53
N LEU A 334 -12.10 17.29 -8.33
CA LEU A 334 -12.54 16.68 -7.06
C LEU A 334 -14.07 16.64 -6.90
N ALA A 335 -14.78 17.59 -7.51
CA ALA A 335 -16.25 17.66 -7.44
C ALA A 335 -16.92 16.49 -8.17
N ASP A 336 -16.30 16.00 -9.25
CA ASP A 336 -16.82 14.89 -10.07
C ASP A 336 -16.69 13.53 -9.37
N LEU A 337 -15.89 13.45 -8.30
CA LEU A 337 -15.64 12.20 -7.58
C LEU A 337 -16.81 11.83 -6.67
N THR A 338 -17.16 10.55 -6.67
CA THR A 338 -18.08 9.92 -5.70
C THR A 338 -17.36 9.54 -4.41
N LEU A 339 -16.08 9.13 -4.51
CA LEU A 339 -15.25 8.68 -3.40
C LEU A 339 -13.81 9.21 -3.51
N ILE A 340 -13.21 9.45 -2.35
CA ILE A 340 -11.79 9.80 -2.19
C ILE A 340 -11.23 8.91 -1.08
N ASP A 341 -10.30 8.01 -1.40
CA ASP A 341 -9.58 7.18 -0.44
C ASP A 341 -8.10 7.60 -0.44
N MET A 342 -7.65 8.22 0.64
CA MET A 342 -6.27 8.61 0.86
C MET A 342 -5.64 7.74 1.93
N HIS A 343 -4.47 7.17 1.62
CA HIS A 343 -3.70 6.39 2.57
C HIS A 343 -3.36 7.20 3.82
N GLU A 344 -3.78 6.70 4.97
CA GLU A 344 -3.55 7.32 6.27
C GLU A 344 -2.28 6.72 6.91
N ALA A 345 -1.09 7.07 6.41
CA ALA A 345 0.15 6.66 7.07
C ALA A 345 0.25 7.31 8.47
N PHE A 346 -0.11 8.58 8.53
CA PHE A 346 -0.23 9.39 9.75
C PHE A 346 -1.39 10.37 9.58
N ALA A 347 -2.15 10.60 10.64
CA ALA A 347 -3.23 11.58 10.59
C ALA A 347 -2.70 12.99 10.24
N ALA A 348 -1.53 13.37 10.76
CA ALA A 348 -0.86 14.62 10.43
C ALA A 348 -0.59 14.74 8.92
N GLN A 349 -0.05 13.70 8.30
CA GLN A 349 0.23 13.64 6.85
C GLN A 349 -1.05 13.75 6.04
N THR A 350 -2.09 13.01 6.42
CA THR A 350 -3.38 13.00 5.72
C THR A 350 -4.01 14.41 5.73
N LEU A 351 -4.09 15.03 6.91
CA LEU A 351 -4.66 16.36 7.08
C LEU A 351 -3.85 17.44 6.34
N ALA A 352 -2.52 17.37 6.35
CA ALA A 352 -1.67 18.31 5.60
C ALA A 352 -1.92 18.18 4.09
N ASN A 353 -2.01 16.99 3.54
CA ASN A 353 -2.33 16.78 2.12
C ASN A 353 -3.72 17.33 1.77
N VAL A 354 -4.74 17.06 2.58
CA VAL A 354 -6.09 17.61 2.39
C VAL A 354 -6.08 19.14 2.38
N GLN A 355 -5.38 19.77 3.35
CA GLN A 355 -5.25 21.22 3.43
C GLN A 355 -4.55 21.80 2.19
N LEU A 356 -3.51 21.13 1.68
CA LEU A 356 -2.74 21.61 0.54
C LEU A 356 -3.48 21.46 -0.79
N LEU A 357 -4.33 20.45 -0.95
CA LEU A 357 -5.20 20.34 -2.13
C LEU A 357 -6.14 21.55 -2.28
N ALA A 358 -6.56 22.15 -1.19
CA ALA A 358 -7.40 23.37 -1.17
C ALA A 358 -6.61 24.68 -1.20
N SER A 359 -5.26 24.64 -1.20
CA SER A 359 -4.42 25.81 -1.09
C SER A 359 -4.10 26.43 -2.44
N GLU A 360 -4.64 27.64 -2.73
CA GLU A 360 -4.29 28.44 -3.90
C GLU A 360 -2.79 28.80 -3.92
N ARG A 361 -2.22 29.08 -2.75
CA ARG A 361 -0.78 29.36 -2.63
C ARG A 361 0.06 28.16 -3.02
N PHE A 362 -0.27 26.96 -2.52
CA PHE A 362 0.46 25.74 -2.88
C PHE A 362 0.34 25.43 -4.37
N ALA A 363 -0.88 25.55 -4.93
CA ALA A 363 -1.12 25.36 -6.36
C ALA A 363 -0.24 26.27 -7.21
N ARG A 364 -0.22 27.57 -6.91
CA ARG A 364 0.51 28.55 -7.70
C ARG A 364 2.02 28.49 -7.48
N ASP A 365 2.46 28.53 -6.21
CA ASP A 365 3.86 28.77 -5.87
C ASP A 365 4.70 27.48 -5.90
N VAL A 366 4.05 26.31 -5.75
CA VAL A 366 4.73 25.00 -5.69
C VAL A 366 4.42 24.14 -6.90
N LEU A 367 3.14 24.02 -7.28
CA LEU A 367 2.73 23.18 -8.41
C LEU A 367 2.74 23.90 -9.76
N GLY A 368 2.89 25.24 -9.80
CA GLY A 368 2.80 26.05 -11.02
C GLY A 368 1.42 26.01 -11.69
N ARG A 369 0.35 25.80 -10.90
CA ARG A 369 -1.04 25.70 -11.34
C ARG A 369 -1.77 27.02 -11.08
N ALA A 370 -2.73 27.36 -11.95
CA ALA A 370 -3.50 28.59 -11.81
C ALA A 370 -4.42 28.58 -10.58
N HIS A 371 -4.95 27.42 -10.22
CA HIS A 371 -5.92 27.24 -9.14
C HIS A 371 -5.61 26.03 -8.27
N ALA A 372 -6.10 26.04 -7.05
CA ALA A 372 -6.09 24.90 -6.15
C ALA A 372 -6.80 23.70 -6.79
N THR A 373 -6.44 22.49 -6.35
CA THR A 373 -7.14 21.26 -6.80
C THR A 373 -8.59 21.25 -6.31
N GLY A 374 -8.83 21.82 -5.13
CA GLY A 374 -10.14 22.03 -4.54
C GLY A 374 -10.23 21.48 -3.11
N GLU A 375 -11.36 21.75 -2.47
CA GLU A 375 -11.67 21.23 -1.13
C GLU A 375 -12.08 19.77 -1.20
N VAL A 376 -11.59 18.97 -0.25
CA VAL A 376 -11.96 17.56 -0.11
C VAL A 376 -13.24 17.45 0.69
N ASP A 377 -14.31 16.98 0.06
CA ASP A 377 -15.60 16.71 0.70
C ASP A 377 -15.45 15.54 1.69
N GLN A 378 -15.60 15.86 2.98
CA GLN A 378 -15.45 14.88 4.07
C GLN A 378 -16.52 13.78 4.04
N SER A 379 -17.66 13.98 3.38
CA SER A 379 -18.70 12.95 3.20
C SER A 379 -18.30 11.88 2.17
N LYS A 380 -17.32 12.18 1.31
CA LYS A 380 -16.77 11.29 0.27
C LYS A 380 -15.40 10.71 0.67
N PHE A 381 -14.82 11.20 1.78
CA PHE A 381 -13.43 10.94 2.15
C PHE A 381 -13.32 9.77 3.12
N ASN A 382 -12.55 8.73 2.75
CA ASN A 382 -12.25 7.53 3.55
C ASN A 382 -13.51 6.97 4.25
N VAL A 383 -14.60 6.82 3.49
CA VAL A 383 -15.94 6.54 4.02
C VAL A 383 -16.10 5.17 4.71
N LEU A 384 -15.18 4.25 4.47
CA LEU A 384 -15.11 2.94 5.14
C LEU A 384 -14.00 2.88 6.19
N GLY A 385 -13.38 4.02 6.53
CA GLY A 385 -12.16 4.07 7.33
C GLY A 385 -10.91 3.90 6.45
N GLY A 386 -9.73 3.98 7.05
CA GLY A 386 -8.46 3.96 6.34
C GLY A 386 -7.36 3.17 7.06
N SER A 387 -6.13 3.39 6.65
CA SER A 387 -4.98 2.59 7.08
C SER A 387 -4.65 2.73 8.57
N ILE A 388 -5.04 3.81 9.24
CA ILE A 388 -4.91 3.92 10.70
C ILE A 388 -5.71 2.80 11.39
N ALA A 389 -6.90 2.50 10.87
CA ALA A 389 -7.77 1.47 11.42
C ALA A 389 -7.39 0.07 10.95
N TYR A 390 -7.25 -0.12 9.63
CA TYR A 390 -6.97 -1.45 9.05
C TYR A 390 -5.52 -1.90 9.27
N GLY A 391 -4.57 -0.97 9.29
CA GLY A 391 -3.15 -1.24 9.23
C GLY A 391 -2.57 -1.02 7.82
N HIS A 392 -1.26 -1.23 7.73
CA HIS A 392 -0.48 -0.92 6.53
C HIS A 392 0.60 -1.99 6.29
N PRO A 393 0.28 -3.08 5.58
CA PRO A 393 1.29 -4.02 5.10
C PRO A 393 1.91 -3.46 3.81
N PHE A 394 2.57 -2.34 3.91
CA PHE A 394 3.29 -1.58 2.87
C PHE A 394 2.83 -1.85 1.42
N ALA A 395 3.37 -2.91 0.80
CA ALA A 395 3.12 -3.24 -0.60
C ALA A 395 1.65 -3.61 -0.91
N ALA A 396 0.89 -4.11 0.05
CA ALA A 396 -0.49 -4.53 -0.14
C ALA A 396 -1.49 -3.36 -0.18
N THR A 397 -1.11 -2.21 0.36
CA THR A 397 -2.06 -1.12 0.66
C THR A 397 -2.75 -0.57 -0.58
N GLY A 398 -2.04 -0.38 -1.70
CA GLY A 398 -2.64 0.15 -2.92
C GLY A 398 -3.71 -0.76 -3.51
N ALA A 399 -3.45 -2.06 -3.61
CA ALA A 399 -4.44 -3.03 -4.11
C ALA A 399 -5.66 -3.11 -3.18
N ARG A 400 -5.48 -3.03 -1.83
CA ARG A 400 -6.59 -2.90 -0.89
C ARG A 400 -7.44 -1.67 -1.17
N MET A 401 -6.82 -0.50 -1.34
CA MET A 401 -7.54 0.75 -1.59
C MET A 401 -8.32 0.69 -2.90
N ILE A 402 -7.72 0.16 -3.97
CA ILE A 402 -8.37 0.00 -5.27
C ILE A 402 -9.60 -0.92 -5.14
N THR A 403 -9.44 -2.08 -4.53
CA THR A 403 -10.53 -3.05 -4.33
C THR A 403 -11.67 -2.46 -3.53
N GLN A 404 -11.35 -1.86 -2.37
CA GLN A 404 -12.34 -1.27 -1.46
C GLN A 404 -13.11 -0.13 -2.12
N THR A 405 -12.42 0.76 -2.83
CA THR A 405 -13.04 1.90 -3.53
C THR A 405 -13.98 1.41 -4.63
N LEU A 406 -13.58 0.42 -5.44
CA LEU A 406 -14.43 -0.12 -6.50
C LEU A 406 -15.68 -0.81 -5.95
N HIS A 407 -15.56 -1.61 -4.90
CA HIS A 407 -16.74 -2.22 -4.25
C HIS A 407 -17.71 -1.15 -3.71
N GLU A 408 -17.20 -0.10 -3.07
CA GLU A 408 -18.04 0.96 -2.53
C GLU A 408 -18.67 1.83 -3.63
N LEU A 409 -17.95 2.10 -4.73
CA LEU A 409 -18.53 2.76 -5.90
C LEU A 409 -19.71 1.98 -6.45
N ARG A 410 -19.58 0.67 -6.62
CA ARG A 410 -20.69 -0.19 -7.09
C ARG A 410 -21.87 -0.19 -6.14
N ARG A 411 -21.64 -0.24 -4.81
CA ARG A 411 -22.71 -0.11 -3.81
C ARG A 411 -23.46 1.21 -3.90
N ARG A 412 -22.82 2.27 -4.41
CA ARG A 412 -23.41 3.60 -4.61
C ARG A 412 -24.05 3.81 -5.98
N GLY A 413 -24.02 2.80 -6.85
CA GLY A 413 -24.57 2.89 -8.22
C GLY A 413 -23.58 3.44 -9.25
N GLY A 414 -22.28 3.35 -8.98
CA GLY A 414 -21.21 3.74 -9.90
C GLY A 414 -20.59 5.12 -9.60
N GLY A 415 -19.82 5.60 -10.57
CA GLY A 415 -19.13 6.90 -10.50
C GLY A 415 -17.61 6.81 -10.46
N PHE A 416 -16.96 7.91 -10.09
CA PHE A 416 -15.50 8.01 -10.06
C PHE A 416 -14.96 7.99 -8.63
N GLY A 417 -13.87 7.26 -8.43
CA GLY A 417 -13.14 7.22 -7.17
C GLY A 417 -11.67 7.59 -7.34
N LEU A 418 -11.13 8.33 -6.39
CA LEU A 418 -9.70 8.61 -6.29
C LEU A 418 -9.11 7.76 -5.19
N VAL A 419 -8.01 7.07 -5.48
CA VAL A 419 -7.15 6.43 -4.48
C VAL A 419 -5.76 7.06 -4.56
N THR A 420 -5.22 7.50 -3.42
CA THR A 420 -3.92 8.20 -3.39
C THR A 420 -3.11 7.86 -2.15
N ALA A 421 -1.78 7.79 -2.30
CA ALA A 421 -0.86 7.44 -1.23
C ALA A 421 0.44 8.24 -1.30
N CYS A 422 0.97 8.59 -0.12
CA CYS A 422 2.37 8.93 0.04
C CYS A 422 3.21 7.65 0.15
N ALA A 423 4.50 7.75 -0.15
CA ALA A 423 5.43 6.66 0.06
C ALA A 423 6.82 7.18 0.45
N ALA A 424 7.58 6.36 1.17
CA ALA A 424 8.97 6.65 1.52
C ALA A 424 9.79 7.00 0.26
N GLY A 425 10.83 7.80 0.43
CA GLY A 425 11.62 8.34 -0.67
C GLY A 425 11.00 9.58 -1.32
N GLY A 426 10.04 10.23 -0.68
CA GLY A 426 9.35 11.41 -1.23
C GLY A 426 8.47 11.07 -2.43
N LEU A 427 7.88 9.89 -2.46
CA LEU A 427 7.08 9.42 -3.59
C LEU A 427 5.58 9.62 -3.34
N GLY A 428 4.85 9.84 -4.42
CA GLY A 428 3.40 9.91 -4.44
C GLY A 428 2.80 9.03 -5.52
N ALA A 429 1.61 8.52 -5.25
CA ALA A 429 0.80 7.78 -6.21
C ALA A 429 -0.66 8.23 -6.12
N ALA A 430 -1.32 8.36 -7.26
CA ALA A 430 -2.76 8.56 -7.34
C ALA A 430 -3.32 7.79 -8.54
N MET A 431 -4.50 7.21 -8.36
CA MET A 431 -5.26 6.56 -9.43
C MET A 431 -6.71 7.01 -9.39
N VAL A 432 -7.27 7.26 -10.56
CA VAL A 432 -8.70 7.48 -10.73
C VAL A 432 -9.32 6.19 -11.24
N LEU A 433 -10.34 5.74 -10.52
CA LEU A 433 -11.10 4.53 -10.79
C LEU A 433 -12.50 4.92 -11.25
N GLU A 434 -13.12 4.07 -12.05
CA GLU A 434 -14.48 4.23 -12.55
C GLU A 434 -15.27 2.94 -12.31
N ALA A 435 -16.49 3.04 -11.81
CA ALA A 435 -17.43 1.92 -11.74
C ALA A 435 -18.78 2.33 -12.37
N GLU A 436 -19.46 1.35 -12.97
CA GLU A 436 -20.78 1.48 -13.62
C GLU A 436 -21.87 0.79 -12.79
#